data_e45ccc5a9364d5b9d708b98fc29ab17c
#
_entry.id   e45ccc5a9364d5b9d708b98fc29ab17c
#
_cell.length_a   1.000
_cell.length_b   1.000
_cell.length_c   1.000
_cell.angle_alpha   90.00
_cell.angle_beta   90.00
_cell.angle_gamma   90.00
#
_symmetry.space_group_name_H-M   'P 1'
#
loop_
_entity.id
_entity.type
_entity.pdbx_description
1 polymer ?
#
loop_
_entity_poly.entity_id
_entity_poly.type
_entity_poly.pdbx_seq_one_letter_code
_entity_poly.pdbx_strand_id
1 'polypeptide(L)'
;MVDIDLEKHSEKQLFISDWSAKEILFVAKKRRIDKSLFDPSIEKRFRSTKHLSYVREHPCCICKTDQDVHAHHIMYAQKRGLGQKVCDSYTVPLCVYHHMELHQQYGNERKFWLNYCLEPIIYSQILWKSTCK
;
A
#
# COMPACT_ATOMS: atom_id res chain seq x y z
N MET A 1 -6.03 31.05 0.54
CA MET A 1 -4.59 30.76 0.63
C MET A 1 -4.21 29.39 0.08
N VAL A 2 -4.96 28.37 0.33
CA VAL A 2 -4.76 27.03 -0.24
C VAL A 2 -4.97 27.04 -1.76
N ASP A 3 -5.87 27.87 -2.25
CA ASP A 3 -6.22 27.99 -3.67
C ASP A 3 -5.07 28.52 -4.54
N ILE A 4 -4.24 29.43 -3.99
CA ILE A 4 -3.09 30.00 -4.71
C ILE A 4 -2.02 28.93 -4.96
N ASP A 5 -1.78 28.04 -4.01
CA ASP A 5 -0.83 26.96 -4.14
C ASP A 5 -1.33 25.87 -5.12
N LEU A 6 -2.63 25.63 -5.13
CA LEU A 6 -3.27 24.71 -6.08
C LEU A 6 -3.17 25.23 -7.52
N GLU A 7 -3.38 26.54 -7.73
CA GLU A 7 -3.23 27.15 -9.05
C GLU A 7 -1.79 27.04 -9.56
N LYS A 8 -0.80 27.31 -8.72
CA LYS A 8 0.61 27.16 -9.07
C LYS A 8 0.97 25.71 -9.41
N HIS A 9 0.42 24.75 -8.69
CA HIS A 9 0.63 23.34 -9.00
C HIS A 9 -0.06 22.93 -10.30
N SER A 10 -1.25 23.44 -10.55
CA SER A 10 -1.99 23.22 -11.79
C SER A 10 -1.24 23.76 -13.00
N GLU A 11 -0.72 24.98 -12.92
CA GLU A 11 0.08 25.57 -13.98
C GLU A 11 1.35 24.77 -14.27
N LYS A 12 2.05 24.31 -13.23
CA LYS A 12 3.23 23.47 -13.39
C LYS A 12 2.90 22.12 -14.04
N GLN A 13 1.76 21.55 -13.76
CA GLN A 13 1.33 20.30 -14.38
C GLN A 13 1.00 20.48 -15.86
N LEU A 14 0.39 21.60 -16.24
CA LEU A 14 0.09 21.91 -17.63
C LEU A 14 1.36 22.07 -18.49
N PHE A 15 2.43 22.61 -17.90
CA PHE A 15 3.70 22.78 -18.58
C PHE A 15 4.54 21.50 -18.73
N ILE A 16 4.26 20.47 -17.95
CA ILE A 16 4.99 19.18 -18.03
C ILE A 16 4.82 18.52 -19.40
N SER A 17 3.69 18.71 -20.06
CA SER A 17 3.43 18.15 -21.39
C SER A 17 4.35 18.75 -22.47
N ASP A 18 4.85 19.98 -22.27
CA ASP A 18 5.71 20.68 -23.22
C ASP A 18 7.20 20.45 -22.94
N TRP A 19 7.54 19.69 -21.90
CA TRP A 19 8.92 19.44 -21.51
C TRP A 19 9.56 18.37 -22.38
N SER A 20 10.83 18.60 -22.75
CA SER A 20 11.62 17.59 -23.44
C SER A 20 11.90 16.38 -22.52
N ALA A 21 12.18 15.23 -23.13
CA ALA A 21 12.55 14.01 -22.37
C ALA A 21 13.74 14.24 -21.43
N LYS A 22 14.69 15.11 -21.83
CA LYS A 22 15.86 15.46 -21.00
C LYS A 22 15.45 16.24 -19.75
N GLU A 23 14.50 17.17 -19.87
CA GLU A 23 13.99 17.96 -18.74
C GLU A 23 13.22 17.10 -17.76
N ILE A 24 12.40 16.18 -18.25
CA ILE A 24 11.66 15.21 -17.42
C ILE A 24 12.64 14.32 -16.65
N LEU A 25 13.69 13.81 -17.33
CA LEU A 25 14.73 12.99 -16.69
C LEU A 25 15.53 13.80 -15.66
N PHE A 26 15.80 15.06 -15.91
CA PHE A 26 16.51 15.95 -14.99
C PHE A 26 15.70 16.17 -13.70
N VAL A 27 14.39 16.43 -13.83
CA VAL A 27 13.50 16.59 -12.69
C VAL A 27 13.34 15.26 -11.93
N ALA A 28 13.23 14.16 -12.64
CA ALA A 28 13.15 12.83 -12.03
C ALA A 28 14.42 12.48 -11.25
N LYS A 29 15.60 12.86 -11.77
CA LYS A 29 16.87 12.68 -11.04
C LYS A 29 16.97 13.55 -9.79
N LYS A 30 16.45 14.78 -9.83
CA LYS A 30 16.42 15.66 -8.64
C LYS A 30 15.44 15.18 -7.56
N ARG A 31 14.46 14.39 -7.94
CA ARG A 31 13.49 13.80 -7.00
C ARG A 31 14.00 12.52 -6.34
N ARG A 32 15.28 12.19 -6.44
CA ARG A 32 15.85 11.16 -5.58
C ARG A 32 15.60 11.59 -4.14
N ILE A 33 14.77 10.82 -3.47
CA ILE A 33 14.43 11.06 -2.07
C ILE A 33 15.74 11.08 -1.30
N ASP A 34 16.06 12.23 -0.73
CA ASP A 34 17.23 12.36 0.13
C ASP A 34 16.96 11.53 1.39
N LYS A 35 17.68 10.44 1.51
CA LYS A 35 17.52 9.53 2.65
C LYS A 35 17.85 10.19 3.98
N SER A 36 18.58 11.31 3.97
CA SER A 36 18.87 12.07 5.18
C SER A 36 17.66 12.79 5.75
N LEU A 37 16.61 12.98 4.93
CA LEU A 37 15.36 13.59 5.35
C LEU A 37 14.37 12.58 5.97
N PHE A 38 14.73 11.30 5.97
CA PHE A 38 13.92 10.30 6.70
C PHE A 38 14.08 10.52 8.20
N ASP A 39 12.94 10.73 8.85
CA ASP A 39 12.87 10.81 10.29
C ASP A 39 13.39 9.49 10.89
N PRO A 40 14.49 9.52 11.67
CA PRO A 40 15.00 8.29 12.29
C PRO A 40 14.04 7.68 13.31
N SER A 41 12.98 8.41 13.70
CA SER A 41 11.93 7.89 14.56
C SER A 41 10.94 6.98 13.80
N ILE A 42 11.02 6.91 12.47
CA ILE A 42 10.19 5.98 11.71
C ILE A 42 10.66 4.56 12.00
N GLU A 43 9.83 3.85 12.70
CA GLU A 43 10.08 2.49 13.12
C GLU A 43 10.39 1.59 11.91
N LYS A 44 11.45 0.81 12.02
CA LYS A 44 11.86 -0.11 10.96
C LYS A 44 10.73 -1.10 10.66
N ARG A 45 10.33 -1.18 9.40
CA ARG A 45 9.25 -2.08 8.98
C ARG A 45 9.69 -3.53 9.14
N PHE A 46 8.83 -4.30 9.78
CA PHE A 46 9.05 -5.72 9.97
C PHE A 46 8.78 -6.50 8.69
N ARG A 47 9.70 -7.43 8.35
CA ARG A 47 9.58 -8.32 7.19
C ARG A 47 9.76 -9.77 7.60
N SER A 48 8.85 -10.65 7.15
CA SER A 48 8.90 -12.07 7.44
C SER A 48 8.33 -12.88 6.28
N THR A 49 9.19 -13.48 5.51
CA THR A 49 8.79 -14.38 4.42
C THR A 49 8.01 -15.59 4.95
N LYS A 50 8.36 -16.07 6.12
CA LYS A 50 7.66 -17.18 6.79
C LYS A 50 6.21 -16.80 7.07
N HIS A 51 5.97 -15.61 7.60
CA HIS A 51 4.61 -15.14 7.87
C HIS A 51 3.80 -14.96 6.59
N LEU A 52 4.40 -14.39 5.54
CA LEU A 52 3.71 -14.22 4.25
C LEU A 52 3.32 -15.56 3.64
N SER A 53 4.18 -16.57 3.72
CA SER A 53 3.85 -17.93 3.29
C SER A 53 2.70 -18.52 4.09
N TYR A 54 2.72 -18.32 5.41
CA TYR A 54 1.65 -18.75 6.30
C TYR A 54 0.31 -18.11 5.93
N VAL A 55 0.30 -16.80 5.64
CA VAL A 55 -0.93 -16.09 5.22
C VAL A 55 -1.46 -16.66 3.90
N ARG A 56 -0.58 -16.98 2.95
CA ARG A 56 -1.01 -17.56 1.65
C ARG A 56 -1.59 -18.98 1.76
N GLU A 57 -1.29 -19.68 2.81
CA GLU A 57 -1.85 -21.01 3.07
C GLU A 57 -3.30 -20.95 3.54
N HIS A 58 -3.78 -19.79 3.95
CA HIS A 58 -5.15 -19.59 4.39
C HIS A 58 -6.07 -19.29 3.21
N PRO A 59 -7.36 -19.66 3.29
CA PRO A 59 -8.33 -19.31 2.26
C PRO A 59 -8.56 -17.79 2.24
N CYS A 60 -9.02 -17.28 1.08
CA CYS A 60 -9.41 -15.89 0.94
C CYS A 60 -10.39 -15.48 2.05
N CYS A 61 -10.14 -14.35 2.71
CA CYS A 61 -10.98 -13.89 3.81
C CYS A 61 -12.39 -13.48 3.37
N ILE A 62 -12.62 -13.28 2.07
CA ILE A 62 -13.91 -12.86 1.51
C ILE A 62 -14.69 -14.06 0.98
N CYS A 63 -14.17 -14.78 -0.02
CA CYS A 63 -14.89 -15.86 -0.70
C CYS A 63 -14.48 -17.27 -0.23
N LYS A 64 -13.49 -17.37 0.64
CA LYS A 64 -12.99 -18.64 1.22
C LYS A 64 -12.36 -19.59 0.21
N THR A 65 -12.06 -19.15 -1.01
CA THR A 65 -11.29 -19.96 -1.96
C THR A 65 -9.85 -20.15 -1.47
N ASP A 66 -9.30 -21.34 -1.70
CA ASP A 66 -7.91 -21.66 -1.39
C ASP A 66 -6.99 -21.57 -2.62
N GLN A 67 -7.54 -21.19 -3.78
CA GLN A 67 -6.81 -21.08 -5.03
C GLN A 67 -6.30 -19.68 -5.27
N ASP A 68 -5.04 -19.56 -5.68
CA ASP A 68 -4.39 -18.30 -6.04
C ASP A 68 -4.56 -17.22 -4.96
N VAL A 69 -4.24 -17.57 -3.73
CA VAL A 69 -4.32 -16.66 -2.58
C VAL A 69 -3.02 -15.89 -2.43
N HIS A 70 -3.14 -14.58 -2.30
CA HIS A 70 -2.03 -13.66 -2.10
C HIS A 70 -2.06 -13.06 -0.70
N ALA A 71 -0.90 -12.78 -0.14
CA ALA A 71 -0.78 -12.01 1.09
C ALA A 71 -0.87 -10.52 0.75
N HIS A 72 -2.01 -9.91 1.05
CA HIS A 72 -2.26 -8.50 0.78
C HIS A 72 -1.90 -7.64 2.00
N HIS A 73 -1.05 -6.64 1.80
CA HIS A 73 -0.72 -5.67 2.84
C HIS A 73 -1.83 -4.63 2.97
N ILE A 74 -2.31 -4.43 4.20
CA ILE A 74 -3.37 -3.44 4.49
C ILE A 74 -2.74 -2.05 4.48
N MET A 75 -2.97 -1.29 3.42
CA MET A 75 -2.26 -0.05 3.12
C MET A 75 -2.42 1.04 4.19
N TYR A 76 -3.56 1.11 4.85
CA TYR A 76 -3.85 2.12 5.87
C TYR A 76 -3.56 1.68 7.30
N ALA A 77 -3.06 0.46 7.50
CA ALA A 77 -2.79 -0.09 8.84
C ALA A 77 -1.72 0.70 9.61
N GLN A 78 -0.77 1.29 8.89
CA GLN A 78 0.30 2.11 9.45
C GLN A 78 0.53 3.34 8.58
N LYS A 79 1.01 4.43 9.21
CA LYS A 79 1.57 5.56 8.46
C LYS A 79 2.73 5.07 7.62
N ARG A 80 2.75 5.45 6.36
CA ARG A 80 3.80 5.06 5.44
C ARG A 80 4.22 6.22 4.56
N GLY A 81 5.50 6.29 4.26
CA GLY A 81 6.02 7.20 3.26
C GLY A 81 5.73 6.71 1.85
N LEU A 82 6.03 7.54 0.87
CA LEU A 82 5.86 7.18 -0.53
C LEU A 82 6.71 5.95 -0.89
N GLY A 83 6.07 4.94 -1.46
CA GLY A 83 6.73 3.70 -1.85
C GLY A 83 7.06 2.74 -0.70
N GLN A 84 6.73 3.10 0.53
CA GLN A 84 6.96 2.26 1.70
C GLN A 84 5.77 1.32 1.94
N LYS A 85 6.02 0.03 2.11
CA LYS A 85 4.99 -0.94 2.48
C LYS A 85 4.82 -0.97 4.00
N VAL A 86 3.62 -1.33 4.46
CA VAL A 86 3.38 -1.59 5.88
C VAL A 86 4.13 -2.85 6.32
N CYS A 87 4.19 -3.09 7.64
CA CYS A 87 4.79 -4.32 8.17
C CYS A 87 4.07 -5.57 7.66
N ASP A 88 4.81 -6.66 7.50
CA ASP A 88 4.24 -7.94 7.06
C ASP A 88 3.22 -8.51 8.05
N SER A 89 3.23 -8.03 9.31
CA SER A 89 2.21 -8.39 10.30
C SER A 89 0.80 -7.89 9.94
N TYR A 90 0.68 -6.91 9.06
CA TYR A 90 -0.60 -6.37 8.59
C TYR A 90 -0.95 -6.92 7.21
N THR A 91 -1.01 -8.24 7.09
CA THR A 91 -1.38 -8.92 5.85
C THR A 91 -2.57 -9.82 6.05
N VAL A 92 -3.40 -9.93 5.02
CA VAL A 92 -4.56 -10.80 4.97
C VAL A 92 -4.55 -11.61 3.69
N PRO A 93 -5.12 -12.85 3.69
CA PRO A 93 -5.22 -13.63 2.47
C PRO A 93 -6.35 -13.12 1.57
N LEU A 94 -6.01 -12.76 0.35
CA LEU A 94 -6.97 -12.39 -0.70
C LEU A 94 -6.68 -13.19 -1.96
N CYS A 95 -7.73 -13.77 -2.55
CA CYS A 95 -7.59 -14.42 -3.85
C CYS A 95 -7.31 -13.37 -4.93
N VAL A 96 -6.80 -13.83 -6.06
CA VAL A 96 -6.50 -12.97 -7.20
C VAL A 96 -7.69 -12.08 -7.60
N TYR A 97 -8.89 -12.64 -7.62
CA TYR A 97 -10.10 -11.91 -8.00
C TYR A 97 -10.37 -10.73 -7.07
N HIS A 98 -10.41 -10.96 -5.76
CA HIS A 98 -10.70 -9.90 -4.79
C HIS A 98 -9.54 -8.92 -4.65
N HIS A 99 -8.31 -9.38 -4.83
CA HIS A 99 -7.13 -8.50 -4.82
C HIS A 99 -7.18 -7.52 -6.00
N MET A 100 -7.54 -8.00 -7.18
CA MET A 100 -7.71 -7.15 -8.36
C MET A 100 -8.91 -6.20 -8.22
N GLU A 101 -10.02 -6.68 -7.68
CA GLU A 101 -11.20 -5.86 -7.41
C GLU A 101 -10.85 -4.67 -6.51
N LEU A 102 -10.10 -4.92 -5.44
CA LEU A 102 -9.66 -3.89 -4.51
C LEU A 102 -8.88 -2.79 -5.24
N HIS A 103 -7.96 -3.17 -6.10
CA HIS A 103 -7.09 -2.21 -6.79
C HIS A 103 -7.76 -1.50 -7.98
N GLN A 104 -8.65 -2.17 -8.68
CA GLN A 104 -9.24 -1.65 -9.91
C GLN A 104 -10.54 -0.90 -9.69
N GLN A 105 -11.42 -1.40 -8.83
CA GLN A 105 -12.77 -0.87 -8.71
C GLN A 105 -12.91 0.15 -7.58
N TYR A 106 -12.22 -0.04 -6.49
CA TYR A 106 -12.48 0.76 -5.30
C TYR A 106 -11.57 1.97 -5.14
N GLY A 107 -10.34 1.93 -5.60
CA GLY A 107 -9.40 3.04 -5.39
C GLY A 107 -9.19 3.45 -3.93
N ASN A 108 -10.10 3.07 -3.05
CA ASN A 108 -10.06 3.32 -1.61
C ASN A 108 -10.26 2.00 -0.88
N GLU A 109 -9.21 1.52 -0.24
CA GLU A 109 -9.20 0.22 0.44
C GLU A 109 -10.21 0.15 1.59
N ARG A 110 -10.41 1.24 2.33
CA ARG A 110 -11.37 1.26 3.43
C ARG A 110 -12.81 0.99 2.95
N LYS A 111 -13.19 1.57 1.82
CA LYS A 111 -14.50 1.31 1.20
C LYS A 111 -14.67 -0.14 0.79
N PHE A 112 -13.62 -0.74 0.24
CA PHE A 112 -13.62 -2.15 -0.13
C PHE A 112 -13.96 -3.04 1.09
N TRP A 113 -13.24 -2.84 2.20
CA TRP A 113 -13.49 -3.63 3.41
C TRP A 113 -14.86 -3.38 4.02
N LEU A 114 -15.32 -2.12 4.03
CA LEU A 114 -16.66 -1.78 4.51
C LEU A 114 -17.75 -2.46 3.67
N ASN A 115 -17.56 -2.55 2.37
CA ASN A 115 -18.52 -3.20 1.48
C ASN A 115 -18.69 -4.70 1.81
N TYR A 116 -17.63 -5.36 2.26
CA TYR A 116 -17.66 -6.76 2.67
C TYR A 116 -17.89 -6.96 4.17
N CYS A 117 -18.11 -5.88 4.92
CA CYS A 117 -18.33 -5.91 6.38
C CYS A 117 -17.19 -6.63 7.13
N LEU A 118 -15.95 -6.44 6.68
CA LEU A 118 -14.76 -7.06 7.27
C LEU A 118 -13.85 -6.02 7.93
N GLU A 119 -13.25 -6.43 9.03
CA GLU A 119 -12.20 -5.67 9.70
C GLU A 119 -10.85 -6.35 9.47
N PRO A 120 -10.10 -5.93 8.43
CA PRO A 120 -8.89 -6.66 8.04
C PRO A 120 -7.76 -6.55 9.06
N ILE A 121 -7.69 -5.46 9.81
CA ILE A 121 -6.62 -5.27 10.82
C ILE A 121 -6.73 -6.32 11.91
N ILE A 122 -7.93 -6.58 12.43
CA ILE A 122 -8.17 -7.61 13.45
C ILE A 122 -7.81 -8.98 12.90
N TYR A 123 -8.22 -9.28 11.69
CA TYR A 123 -7.92 -10.54 11.02
C TYR A 123 -6.40 -10.75 10.87
N SER A 124 -5.69 -9.72 10.44
CA SER A 124 -4.23 -9.78 10.30
C SER A 124 -3.52 -10.01 11.63
N GLN A 125 -4.01 -9.41 12.70
CA GLN A 125 -3.43 -9.58 14.04
C GLN A 125 -3.62 -11.01 14.56
N ILE A 126 -4.74 -11.63 14.28
CA ILE A 126 -4.98 -13.05 14.65
C ILE A 126 -3.99 -13.95 13.91
N LEU A 127 -3.78 -13.73 12.62
CA LEU A 127 -2.80 -14.49 11.83
C LEU A 127 -1.37 -14.27 12.33
N TRP A 128 -1.03 -13.04 12.67
CA TRP A 128 0.29 -12.71 13.19
C TRP A 128 0.58 -13.42 14.51
N LYS A 129 -0.36 -13.41 15.44
CA LYS A 129 -0.21 -14.11 16.72
C LYS A 129 0.00 -15.60 16.54
N SER A 130 -0.64 -16.21 15.55
CA SER A 130 -0.50 -17.63 15.25
C SER A 130 0.89 -17.97 14.70
N THR A 131 1.52 -17.05 13.97
CA THR A 131 2.85 -17.25 13.39
C THR A 131 3.98 -16.92 14.39
N CYS A 132 3.74 -16.00 15.30
CA CYS A 132 4.73 -15.48 16.25
C CYS A 132 5.01 -16.39 17.45
N LYS A 133 4.47 -17.58 17.47
CA LYS A 133 4.69 -18.55 18.55
C LYS A 133 6.02 -19.26 18.45
#